data_2b1ea994bde505ce8db32b50ac2c0562
#
_entry.id   2b1ea994bde505ce8db32b50ac2c0562
#
_cell.length_a   1.000
_cell.length_b   1.000
_cell.length_c   1.000
_cell.angle_alpha   90.00
_cell.angle_beta   90.00
_cell.angle_gamma   90.00
#
_symmetry.space_group_name_H-M   'P 1'
#
loop_
_entity.id
_entity.type
_entity.pdbx_description
1 polymer ?
#
loop_
_entity_poly.entity_id
_entity_poly.type
_entity_poly.pdbx_seq_one_letter_code
_entity_poly.pdbx_strand_id
1 'polypeptide(L)'
;TSSFTGQVISLPNTGVTGYNAIADNDNCQVIGTSFEEGSGAPDVFSTEIEDNYGYTQIFKTACEMTGTALATKFRGYENEWNRIWSEKLREHKVDIERAMLFGQKARVGGIQYSEGIIGNILKNVNPTNDDSAFSYSSGKSYYRRVEDAELTYDRLLSDLEVIFDPARGSSADKLVLCSLPVISFFNKLGDGKFLDSSMGHSANPYQYGLESRTGSFGHKVMMIDTVHGTLNLVKEPLFRGISASFMLMADMKYLMYRPLVGNGYNRDTQIVTDVQSKDEDLRKDMILTEAGLEVCLPESHALYDLEGV
;
A
#
# COMPACT_ATOMS: atom_id res chain seq x y z
N THR A 1 -4.65 -6.17 34.61
CA THR A 1 -3.83 -5.15 35.31
C THR A 1 -2.47 -5.74 35.56
N SER A 2 -1.52 -5.47 34.66
CA SER A 2 -0.12 -5.81 34.87
C SER A 2 0.48 -4.77 35.83
N SER A 3 0.94 -5.18 37.02
CA SER A 3 1.68 -4.33 37.92
C SER A 3 3.14 -4.32 37.48
N PHE A 4 3.67 -3.15 37.19
CA PHE A 4 5.08 -2.95 36.90
C PHE A 4 5.77 -2.47 38.22
N THR A 5 6.83 -3.16 38.64
CA THR A 5 7.66 -2.73 39.74
C THR A 5 9.01 -2.32 39.18
N GLY A 6 9.34 -1.05 39.20
CA GLY A 6 10.57 -0.53 38.66
C GLY A 6 11.07 0.70 39.45
N GLN A 7 12.36 1.00 39.37
CA GLN A 7 12.92 2.24 39.87
C GLN A 7 12.70 3.34 38.81
N VAL A 8 12.02 4.41 39.20
CA VAL A 8 11.83 5.58 38.36
C VAL A 8 13.02 6.51 38.51
N ILE A 9 13.73 6.77 37.42
CA ILE A 9 14.79 7.77 37.37
C ILE A 9 14.20 9.01 36.66
N SER A 10 13.89 10.04 37.44
CA SER A 10 13.53 11.33 36.84
C SER A 10 14.77 12.10 36.41
N LEU A 11 14.74 12.73 35.24
CA LEU A 11 15.78 13.69 34.86
C LEU A 11 15.78 14.82 35.88
N PRO A 12 16.95 15.23 36.39
CA PRO A 12 17.04 16.31 37.38
C PRO A 12 16.57 17.60 36.74
N ASN A 13 15.37 18.00 37.09
CA ASN A 13 14.90 19.35 36.79
C ASN A 13 15.60 20.28 37.80
N THR A 14 16.39 21.21 37.32
CA THR A 14 17.17 22.13 38.09
C THR A 14 16.27 22.94 39.03
N GLY A 15 16.19 22.53 40.32
CA GLY A 15 15.51 23.30 41.36
C GLY A 15 14.50 22.56 42.24
N VAL A 16 14.24 21.29 42.03
CA VAL A 16 13.28 20.54 42.86
C VAL A 16 13.99 19.34 43.52
N THR A 17 14.18 19.42 44.81
CA THR A 17 14.60 18.29 45.65
C THR A 17 13.38 17.43 45.95
N GLY A 18 13.10 16.44 45.12
CA GLY A 18 12.03 15.45 45.33
C GLY A 18 11.71 14.70 44.06
N TYR A 19 11.46 13.41 44.18
CA TYR A 19 10.92 12.63 43.09
C TYR A 19 9.49 13.15 42.82
N ASN A 20 9.23 13.64 41.63
CA ASN A 20 7.87 13.94 41.24
C ASN A 20 7.10 12.62 41.19
N ALA A 21 5.94 12.59 41.84
CA ALA A 21 5.01 11.46 41.64
C ALA A 21 4.61 11.41 40.15
N ILE A 22 4.70 10.23 39.57
CA ILE A 22 4.23 10.00 38.20
C ILE A 22 2.71 10.22 38.19
N ALA A 23 2.26 11.15 37.38
CA ALA A 23 0.82 11.37 37.19
C ALA A 23 0.23 10.28 36.27
N ASP A 24 -1.08 10.10 36.33
CA ASP A 24 -1.79 9.25 35.38
C ASP A 24 -1.61 9.80 33.97
N ASN A 25 -1.24 8.95 33.01
CA ASN A 25 -0.90 9.26 31.63
C ASN A 25 0.47 9.97 31.38
N ASP A 26 1.39 9.98 32.36
CA ASP A 26 2.75 10.41 32.08
C ASP A 26 3.47 9.43 31.14
N ASN A 27 4.20 9.98 30.18
CA ASN A 27 5.01 9.18 29.27
C ASN A 27 6.21 8.56 30.00
N CYS A 28 6.29 7.23 29.99
CA CYS A 28 7.39 6.49 30.59
C CYS A 28 8.17 5.73 29.53
N GLN A 29 9.48 5.82 29.56
CA GLN A 29 10.37 5.05 28.70
C GLN A 29 11.12 4.00 29.50
N VAL A 30 11.08 2.75 29.07
CA VAL A 30 11.89 1.67 29.63
C VAL A 30 13.34 1.83 29.16
N ILE A 31 14.25 2.10 30.05
CA ILE A 31 15.69 2.28 29.73
C ILE A 31 16.43 0.95 29.72
N GLY A 32 16.01 0.00 30.55
CA GLY A 32 16.60 -1.33 30.64
C GLY A 32 16.05 -2.12 31.83
N THR A 33 16.50 -3.35 31.95
CA THR A 33 16.15 -4.25 33.04
C THR A 33 17.41 -4.53 33.89
N SER A 34 17.26 -4.58 35.20
CA SER A 34 18.32 -4.96 36.13
C SER A 34 17.82 -6.00 37.13
N PHE A 35 18.65 -6.95 37.44
CA PHE A 35 18.32 -8.05 38.35
C PHE A 35 19.29 -8.07 39.50
N GLU A 36 18.87 -8.64 40.62
CA GLU A 36 19.70 -8.83 41.81
C GLU A 36 20.78 -9.88 41.55
N GLU A 37 21.96 -9.70 42.17
CA GLU A 37 23.05 -10.68 42.09
C GLU A 37 22.59 -12.02 42.67
N GLY A 38 22.72 -13.10 41.90
CA GLY A 38 22.25 -14.43 42.29
C GLY A 38 20.77 -14.70 42.09
N SER A 39 20.01 -13.77 41.47
CA SER A 39 18.62 -14.00 41.09
C SER A 39 18.47 -15.05 39.98
N GLY A 40 17.34 -15.76 39.97
CA GLY A 40 17.01 -16.72 38.92
C GLY A 40 16.70 -16.06 37.57
N ALA A 41 16.47 -16.86 36.53
CA ALA A 41 16.04 -16.35 35.23
C ALA A 41 14.68 -15.64 35.34
N PRO A 42 14.50 -14.50 34.64
CA PRO A 42 13.21 -13.83 34.62
C PRO A 42 12.15 -14.66 33.87
N ASP A 43 10.89 -14.34 34.14
CA ASP A 43 9.79 -14.91 33.38
C ASP A 43 9.92 -14.58 31.91
N VAL A 44 9.62 -15.56 31.02
CA VAL A 44 9.72 -15.39 29.58
C VAL A 44 8.53 -14.55 29.11
N PHE A 45 8.83 -13.39 28.53
CA PHE A 45 7.84 -12.63 27.79
C PHE A 45 7.89 -13.04 26.32
N SER A 46 6.79 -13.55 25.80
CA SER A 46 6.63 -13.87 24.38
C SER A 46 5.41 -13.14 23.81
N THR A 47 5.58 -12.59 22.63
CA THR A 47 4.46 -12.06 21.84
C THR A 47 3.99 -13.15 20.89
N GLU A 48 2.68 -13.41 20.86
CA GLU A 48 2.09 -14.31 19.89
C GLU A 48 1.96 -13.62 18.54
N ILE A 49 2.14 -14.38 17.47
CA ILE A 49 1.93 -13.91 16.10
C ILE A 49 0.42 -13.96 15.82
N GLU A 50 -0.14 -12.84 15.41
CA GLU A 50 -1.54 -12.79 14.98
C GLU A 50 -1.63 -13.18 13.51
N ASP A 51 -2.33 -14.26 13.22
CA ASP A 51 -2.55 -14.76 11.88
C ASP A 51 -3.88 -14.22 11.31
N ASN A 52 -3.84 -13.69 10.10
CA ASN A 52 -5.03 -13.35 9.34
C ASN A 52 -5.04 -14.16 8.03
N TYR A 53 -6.22 -14.50 7.54
CA TYR A 53 -6.37 -15.26 6.31
C TYR A 53 -7.06 -14.45 5.22
N GLY A 54 -6.64 -14.66 3.97
CA GLY A 54 -7.29 -14.15 2.77
C GLY A 54 -7.96 -15.27 1.98
N TYR A 55 -8.73 -14.89 0.96
CA TYR A 55 -9.26 -15.83 -0.03
C TYR A 55 -8.57 -15.62 -1.37
N THR A 56 -8.41 -16.70 -2.13
CA THR A 56 -8.09 -16.62 -3.56
C THR A 56 -9.36 -16.36 -4.36
N GLN A 57 -9.26 -15.54 -5.40
CA GLN A 57 -10.36 -15.22 -6.31
C GLN A 57 -10.09 -15.85 -7.66
N ILE A 58 -11.13 -16.37 -8.29
CA ILE A 58 -11.07 -16.96 -9.63
C ILE A 58 -11.44 -15.89 -10.65
N PHE A 59 -10.50 -15.56 -11.51
CA PHE A 59 -10.67 -14.67 -12.65
C PHE A 59 -10.83 -15.49 -13.92
N LYS A 60 -11.83 -15.17 -14.76
CA LYS A 60 -12.08 -15.82 -16.03
C LYS A 60 -12.39 -14.80 -17.10
N THR A 61 -11.68 -14.87 -18.20
CA THR A 61 -11.93 -14.02 -19.38
C THR A 61 -11.98 -14.89 -20.61
N ALA A 62 -13.08 -14.87 -21.33
CA ALA A 62 -13.26 -15.64 -22.56
C ALA A 62 -13.00 -14.76 -23.79
N CYS A 63 -12.39 -15.37 -24.80
CA CYS A 63 -12.25 -14.85 -26.15
C CYS A 63 -12.99 -15.76 -27.09
N GLU A 64 -13.87 -15.20 -27.94
CA GLU A 64 -14.74 -15.96 -28.83
C GLU A 64 -14.77 -15.31 -30.21
N MET A 65 -14.73 -16.13 -31.26
CA MET A 65 -14.85 -15.68 -32.64
C MET A 65 -15.51 -16.76 -33.50
N THR A 66 -16.44 -16.37 -34.35
CA THR A 66 -17.15 -17.30 -35.29
C THR A 66 -16.22 -17.79 -36.39
N GLY A 67 -16.48 -18.99 -36.93
CA GLY A 67 -15.73 -19.57 -38.06
C GLY A 67 -15.68 -18.66 -39.27
N THR A 68 -16.79 -17.97 -39.58
CA THR A 68 -16.86 -16.98 -40.67
C THR A 68 -15.92 -15.80 -40.45
N ALA A 69 -15.86 -15.27 -39.20
CA ALA A 69 -14.98 -14.16 -38.86
C ALA A 69 -13.49 -14.57 -38.90
N LEU A 70 -13.17 -15.79 -38.50
CA LEU A 70 -11.83 -16.37 -38.59
C LEU A 70 -11.36 -16.52 -40.06
N ALA A 71 -12.27 -16.85 -40.96
CA ALA A 71 -11.98 -17.02 -42.40
C ALA A 71 -11.92 -15.68 -43.15
N THR A 72 -12.49 -14.61 -42.61
CA THR A 72 -12.56 -13.30 -43.26
C THR A 72 -11.27 -12.53 -43.04
N LYS A 73 -10.69 -12.01 -44.14
CA LYS A 73 -9.55 -11.10 -44.07
C LYS A 73 -10.02 -9.66 -43.90
N PHE A 74 -9.70 -9.07 -42.76
CA PHE A 74 -9.98 -7.67 -42.49
C PHE A 74 -8.90 -6.75 -43.08
N ARG A 75 -9.32 -5.63 -43.67
CA ARG A 75 -8.40 -4.66 -44.25
C ARG A 75 -7.71 -3.89 -43.12
N GLY A 76 -6.39 -4.07 -43.00
CA GLY A 76 -5.55 -3.39 -41.97
C GLY A 76 -5.08 -4.27 -40.82
N TYR A 77 -5.58 -5.50 -40.72
CA TYR A 77 -5.11 -6.47 -39.73
C TYR A 77 -4.90 -7.83 -40.36
N GLU A 78 -3.72 -8.41 -40.19
CA GLU A 78 -3.43 -9.74 -40.73
C GLU A 78 -4.13 -10.85 -39.93
N ASN A 79 -4.30 -10.65 -38.64
CA ASN A 79 -4.88 -11.64 -37.73
C ASN A 79 -5.73 -10.98 -36.64
N GLU A 80 -7.05 -10.97 -36.88
CA GLU A 80 -8.01 -10.40 -35.94
C GLU A 80 -8.10 -11.17 -34.63
N TRP A 81 -7.91 -12.50 -34.66
CA TRP A 81 -7.88 -13.33 -33.46
C TRP A 81 -6.78 -12.88 -32.49
N ASN A 82 -5.56 -12.66 -32.98
CA ASN A 82 -4.44 -12.24 -32.15
C ASN A 82 -4.67 -10.84 -31.56
N ARG A 83 -5.33 -9.95 -32.30
CA ARG A 83 -5.68 -8.61 -31.79
C ARG A 83 -6.65 -8.72 -30.62
N ILE A 84 -7.77 -9.42 -30.81
CA ILE A 84 -8.78 -9.62 -29.76
C ILE A 84 -8.18 -10.34 -28.55
N TRP A 85 -7.38 -11.37 -28.81
CA TRP A 85 -6.70 -12.12 -27.75
C TRP A 85 -5.80 -11.23 -26.90
N SER A 86 -5.01 -10.35 -27.51
CA SER A 86 -4.14 -9.42 -26.78
C SER A 86 -4.93 -8.40 -25.95
N GLU A 87 -6.08 -7.94 -26.44
CA GLU A 87 -6.99 -7.05 -25.70
C GLU A 87 -7.60 -7.79 -24.50
N LYS A 88 -8.09 -9.01 -24.69
CA LYS A 88 -8.66 -9.84 -23.61
C LYS A 88 -7.64 -10.20 -22.54
N LEU A 89 -6.39 -10.45 -22.92
CA LEU A 89 -5.31 -10.66 -21.94
C LEU A 89 -5.04 -9.40 -21.12
N ARG A 90 -5.11 -8.21 -21.75
CA ARG A 90 -4.97 -6.93 -21.05
C ARG A 90 -6.14 -6.68 -20.08
N GLU A 91 -7.38 -6.92 -20.51
CA GLU A 91 -8.56 -6.84 -19.65
C GLU A 91 -8.43 -7.75 -18.44
N HIS A 92 -8.02 -9.01 -18.66
CA HIS A 92 -7.82 -9.97 -17.59
C HIS A 92 -6.81 -9.51 -16.54
N LYS A 93 -5.68 -8.94 -16.98
CA LYS A 93 -4.67 -8.37 -16.06
C LYS A 93 -5.21 -7.18 -15.28
N VAL A 94 -5.96 -6.30 -15.93
CA VAL A 94 -6.58 -5.14 -15.27
C VAL A 94 -7.63 -5.58 -14.24
N ASP A 95 -8.38 -6.64 -14.48
CA ASP A 95 -9.35 -7.16 -13.51
C ASP A 95 -8.66 -7.74 -12.27
N ILE A 96 -7.54 -8.43 -12.46
CA ILE A 96 -6.71 -8.90 -11.34
C ILE A 96 -6.17 -7.70 -10.55
N GLU A 97 -5.61 -6.69 -11.21
CA GLU A 97 -5.07 -5.49 -10.58
C GLU A 97 -6.14 -4.73 -9.77
N ARG A 98 -7.35 -4.58 -10.34
CA ARG A 98 -8.48 -3.98 -9.61
C ARG A 98 -8.83 -4.74 -8.33
N ALA A 99 -8.87 -6.06 -8.39
CA ALA A 99 -9.14 -6.88 -7.22
C ALA A 99 -8.03 -6.77 -6.17
N MET A 100 -6.76 -6.69 -6.60
CA MET A 100 -5.60 -6.52 -5.71
C MET A 100 -5.56 -5.14 -5.05
N LEU A 101 -6.06 -4.10 -5.73
CA LEU A 101 -6.12 -2.74 -5.16
C LEU A 101 -7.38 -2.53 -4.30
N PHE A 102 -8.57 -2.84 -4.82
CA PHE A 102 -9.86 -2.43 -4.25
C PHE A 102 -10.68 -3.58 -3.67
N GLY A 103 -10.24 -4.83 -3.80
CA GLY A 103 -10.99 -6.00 -3.37
C GLY A 103 -11.32 -5.95 -1.88
N GLN A 104 -12.49 -6.51 -1.54
CA GLN A 104 -12.90 -6.71 -0.16
C GLN A 104 -13.09 -8.21 0.09
N LYS A 105 -12.51 -8.70 1.18
CA LYS A 105 -12.63 -10.09 1.58
C LYS A 105 -14.09 -10.47 1.84
N ALA A 106 -14.61 -11.36 1.02
CA ALA A 106 -15.95 -11.88 1.17
C ALA A 106 -16.06 -13.32 0.64
N ARG A 107 -17.05 -14.05 1.16
CA ARG A 107 -17.46 -15.35 0.63
C ARG A 107 -18.98 -15.38 0.58
N VAL A 108 -19.53 -15.39 -0.62
CA VAL A 108 -20.97 -15.34 -0.85
C VAL A 108 -21.36 -16.42 -1.85
N GLY A 109 -22.25 -17.32 -1.49
CA GLY A 109 -22.79 -18.34 -2.39
C GLY A 109 -21.72 -19.25 -3.06
N GLY A 110 -20.61 -19.50 -2.37
CA GLY A 110 -19.48 -20.29 -2.91
C GLY A 110 -18.48 -19.48 -3.74
N ILE A 111 -18.75 -18.21 -4.03
CA ILE A 111 -17.82 -17.28 -4.68
C ILE A 111 -16.93 -16.67 -3.62
N GLN A 112 -15.62 -16.68 -3.86
CA GLN A 112 -14.62 -16.08 -2.97
C GLN A 112 -14.06 -14.82 -3.62
N TYR A 113 -13.89 -13.77 -2.82
CA TYR A 113 -13.32 -12.49 -3.22
C TYR A 113 -12.02 -12.26 -2.45
N SER A 114 -10.96 -11.90 -3.16
CA SER A 114 -9.67 -11.55 -2.56
C SER A 114 -9.74 -10.20 -1.87
N GLU A 115 -9.01 -10.04 -0.78
CA GLU A 115 -8.80 -8.76 -0.12
C GLU A 115 -7.72 -7.98 -0.84
N GLY A 116 -8.03 -6.72 -1.21
CA GLY A 116 -7.07 -5.80 -1.81
C GLY A 116 -6.34 -4.98 -0.74
N ILE A 117 -5.25 -4.33 -1.14
CA ILE A 117 -4.42 -3.56 -0.21
C ILE A 117 -5.19 -2.40 0.45
N ILE A 118 -6.01 -1.65 -0.32
CA ILE A 118 -6.81 -0.54 0.21
C ILE A 118 -7.84 -1.05 1.22
N GLY A 119 -8.52 -2.16 0.90
CA GLY A 119 -9.47 -2.79 1.82
C GLY A 119 -8.80 -3.24 3.12
N ASN A 120 -7.59 -3.79 3.03
CA ASN A 120 -6.81 -4.21 4.19
C ASN A 120 -6.39 -3.02 5.07
N ILE A 121 -5.88 -1.94 4.46
CA ILE A 121 -5.51 -0.72 5.18
C ILE A 121 -6.72 -0.14 5.91
N LEU A 122 -7.85 0.08 5.23
CA LEU A 122 -9.05 0.68 5.80
C LEU A 122 -9.64 -0.16 6.94
N LYS A 123 -9.55 -1.48 6.86
CA LYS A 123 -9.99 -2.39 7.92
C LYS A 123 -9.13 -2.28 9.19
N ASN A 124 -7.83 -2.02 9.03
CA ASN A 124 -6.88 -1.93 10.13
C ASN A 124 -6.69 -0.50 10.67
N VAL A 125 -7.38 0.48 10.09
CA VAL A 125 -7.39 1.84 10.60
C VAL A 125 -8.19 1.90 11.91
N ASN A 126 -7.71 2.69 12.87
CA ASN A 126 -8.47 2.94 14.10
C ASN A 126 -9.67 3.83 13.80
N PRO A 127 -10.91 3.39 14.04
CA PRO A 127 -12.12 4.18 13.73
C PRO A 127 -12.27 5.47 14.55
N THR A 128 -11.46 5.68 15.58
CA THR A 128 -11.43 6.90 16.40
C THR A 128 -10.42 7.94 15.92
N ASN A 129 -9.76 7.72 14.79
CA ASN A 129 -8.89 8.72 14.17
C ASN A 129 -9.76 9.80 13.50
N ASP A 130 -10.26 10.71 14.32
CA ASP A 130 -10.69 12.02 13.89
C ASP A 130 -9.44 12.80 13.46
N ASP A 131 -9.52 13.58 12.36
CA ASP A 131 -8.40 14.29 11.72
C ASP A 131 -7.52 15.15 12.65
N SER A 132 -8.00 15.44 13.84
CA SER A 132 -7.35 16.34 14.80
C SER A 132 -6.40 15.65 15.78
N ALA A 133 -6.45 14.33 15.92
CA ALA A 133 -5.64 13.60 16.90
C ALA A 133 -5.16 12.27 16.32
N PHE A 134 -4.11 12.32 15.49
CA PHE A 134 -3.36 11.13 15.15
C PHE A 134 -2.72 10.57 16.42
N SER A 135 -3.44 9.69 17.10
CA SER A 135 -2.88 8.93 18.21
C SER A 135 -2.09 7.77 17.63
N TYR A 136 -0.79 7.78 17.78
CA TYR A 136 0.09 6.66 17.49
C TYR A 136 -0.38 5.45 18.31
N SER A 137 -1.11 4.56 17.65
CA SER A 137 -1.50 3.28 18.20
C SER A 137 -0.71 2.21 17.46
N SER A 138 0.20 1.54 18.13
CA SER A 138 0.96 0.43 17.54
C SER A 138 -0.01 -0.62 17.00
N GLY A 139 0.29 -1.17 15.82
CA GLY A 139 -0.52 -2.19 15.17
C GLY A 139 -1.67 -1.67 14.29
N LYS A 140 -1.66 -0.40 13.91
CA LYS A 140 -2.69 0.19 13.03
C LYS A 140 -2.09 0.76 11.77
N SER A 141 -2.80 0.59 10.64
CA SER A 141 -2.45 1.21 9.36
C SER A 141 -2.63 2.72 9.41
N TYR A 142 -1.83 3.43 8.62
CA TYR A 142 -1.96 4.88 8.50
C TYR A 142 -3.00 5.22 7.43
N TYR A 143 -4.03 5.96 7.80
CA TYR A 143 -4.99 6.55 6.87
C TYR A 143 -5.22 8.01 7.23
N ARG A 144 -5.18 8.88 6.23
CA ARG A 144 -5.49 10.28 6.41
C ARG A 144 -6.30 10.81 5.24
N ARG A 145 -7.37 11.52 5.56
CA ARG A 145 -8.15 12.32 4.63
C ARG A 145 -7.80 13.79 4.88
N VAL A 146 -7.36 14.48 3.86
CA VAL A 146 -6.88 15.87 3.96
C VAL A 146 -7.36 16.66 2.75
N GLU A 147 -7.85 17.87 2.96
CA GLU A 147 -8.05 18.83 1.88
C GLU A 147 -6.70 19.25 1.28
N ASP A 148 -6.65 19.47 -0.04
CA ASP A 148 -5.40 19.81 -0.75
C ASP A 148 -4.75 21.09 -0.19
N ALA A 149 -5.55 22.08 0.20
CA ALA A 149 -5.10 23.33 0.81
C ALA A 149 -4.43 23.13 2.19
N GLU A 150 -4.72 22.06 2.89
CA GLU A 150 -4.18 21.74 4.21
C GLU A 150 -2.91 20.91 4.17
N LEU A 151 -2.64 20.20 3.07
CA LEU A 151 -1.44 19.39 2.94
C LEU A 151 -0.24 20.29 2.59
N THR A 152 0.37 20.84 3.62
CA THR A 152 1.64 21.55 3.51
C THR A 152 2.80 20.54 3.55
N TYR A 153 3.99 21.02 3.11
CA TYR A 153 5.21 20.20 3.19
C TYR A 153 5.54 19.78 4.62
N ASP A 154 5.43 20.68 5.58
CA ASP A 154 5.76 20.42 6.98
C ASP A 154 4.80 19.37 7.58
N ARG A 155 3.52 19.39 7.19
CA ARG A 155 2.54 18.39 7.58
C ARG A 155 2.88 17.03 6.96
N LEU A 156 3.23 17.02 5.67
CA LEU A 156 3.68 15.80 5.01
C LEU A 156 4.91 15.18 5.70
N LEU A 157 5.90 15.98 6.07
CA LEU A 157 7.08 15.49 6.79
C LEU A 157 6.72 14.88 8.14
N SER A 158 5.84 15.52 8.91
CA SER A 158 5.38 15.00 10.20
C SER A 158 4.65 13.66 10.04
N ASP A 159 3.87 13.50 8.97
CA ASP A 159 3.18 12.26 8.66
C ASP A 159 4.16 11.17 8.21
N LEU A 160 5.17 11.54 7.42
CA LEU A 160 6.21 10.62 6.96
C LEU A 160 7.09 10.11 8.12
N GLU A 161 7.31 10.90 9.17
CA GLU A 161 7.97 10.45 10.39
C GLU A 161 7.28 9.21 10.97
N VAL A 162 5.95 9.24 11.02
CA VAL A 162 5.15 8.10 11.49
C VAL A 162 5.16 6.93 10.51
N ILE A 163 5.05 7.21 9.21
CA ILE A 163 4.96 6.19 8.15
C ILE A 163 6.27 5.42 8.00
N PHE A 164 7.42 6.10 8.17
CA PHE A 164 8.75 5.51 8.08
C PHE A 164 9.31 5.04 9.42
N ASP A 165 8.53 5.08 10.49
CA ASP A 165 9.00 4.65 11.81
C ASP A 165 9.48 3.19 11.76
N PRO A 166 10.75 2.92 12.10
CA PRO A 166 11.29 1.56 12.14
C PRO A 166 10.56 0.64 13.13
N ALA A 167 9.96 1.18 14.20
CA ALA A 167 9.16 0.42 15.15
C ALA A 167 7.93 -0.22 14.51
N ARG A 168 7.45 0.32 13.39
CA ARG A 168 6.37 -0.25 12.57
C ARG A 168 6.85 -1.26 11.54
N GLY A 169 8.13 -1.62 11.55
CA GLY A 169 8.74 -2.51 10.57
C GLY A 169 8.84 -1.92 9.16
N SER A 170 8.69 -0.61 9.03
CA SER A 170 8.69 0.09 7.75
C SER A 170 10.06 0.06 7.08
N SER A 171 10.10 -0.11 5.76
CA SER A 171 11.33 0.05 4.98
C SER A 171 11.62 1.51 4.65
N ALA A 172 12.89 1.82 4.34
CA ALA A 172 13.30 3.16 3.94
C ALA A 172 12.76 3.59 2.55
N ASP A 173 12.36 2.61 1.73
CA ASP A 173 11.85 2.84 0.38
C ASP A 173 10.39 2.41 0.29
N LYS A 174 9.53 3.29 -0.22
CA LYS A 174 8.12 2.97 -0.46
C LYS A 174 7.72 3.22 -1.91
N LEU A 175 6.91 2.32 -2.43
CA LEU A 175 6.20 2.51 -3.68
C LEU A 175 4.94 3.35 -3.42
N VAL A 176 4.78 4.44 -4.15
CA VAL A 176 3.61 5.32 -4.02
C VAL A 176 2.80 5.25 -5.30
N LEU A 177 1.67 4.58 -5.24
CA LEU A 177 0.70 4.56 -6.33
C LEU A 177 -0.21 5.77 -6.21
N CYS A 178 -0.28 6.58 -7.25
CA CYS A 178 -1.06 7.80 -7.23
C CYS A 178 -1.69 8.13 -8.59
N SER A 179 -2.74 8.94 -8.55
CA SER A 179 -3.41 9.45 -9.74
C SER A 179 -2.62 10.61 -10.37
N LEU A 180 -2.97 11.01 -11.58
CA LEU A 180 -2.39 12.19 -12.25
C LEU A 180 -2.64 13.50 -11.49
N PRO A 181 -3.85 13.79 -10.98
CA PRO A 181 -4.10 14.97 -10.16
C PRO A 181 -3.17 15.06 -8.96
N VAL A 182 -2.98 13.95 -8.23
CA VAL A 182 -2.09 13.89 -7.07
C VAL A 182 -0.63 14.17 -7.46
N ILE A 183 -0.13 13.61 -8.57
CA ILE A 183 1.21 13.91 -9.08
C ILE A 183 1.34 15.40 -9.41
N SER A 184 0.32 15.99 -10.05
CA SER A 184 0.31 17.43 -10.37
C SER A 184 0.31 18.31 -9.12
N PHE A 185 -0.37 17.86 -8.06
CA PHE A 185 -0.37 18.52 -6.75
C PHE A 185 1.05 18.54 -6.15
N PHE A 186 1.75 17.39 -6.14
CA PHE A 186 3.14 17.34 -5.65
C PHE A 186 4.09 18.23 -6.45
N ASN A 187 3.92 18.30 -7.77
CA ASN A 187 4.70 19.21 -8.61
C ASN A 187 4.47 20.69 -8.20
N LYS A 188 3.21 21.08 -7.97
CA LYS A 188 2.88 22.45 -7.51
C LYS A 188 3.43 22.73 -6.12
N LEU A 189 3.39 21.76 -5.22
CA LEU A 189 3.96 21.88 -3.88
C LEU A 189 5.48 22.11 -3.93
N GLY A 190 6.17 21.51 -4.89
CA GLY A 190 7.58 21.74 -5.18
C GLY A 190 7.86 23.13 -5.76
N ASP A 191 7.07 23.58 -6.72
CA ASP A 191 7.24 24.88 -7.39
C ASP A 191 7.11 26.09 -6.44
N GLY A 192 6.19 26.04 -5.47
CA GLY A 192 6.01 27.10 -4.48
C GLY A 192 7.24 27.36 -3.60
N LYS A 193 8.11 26.37 -3.44
CA LYS A 193 9.38 26.50 -2.70
C LYS A 193 10.55 26.99 -3.59
N PHE A 194 10.46 26.81 -4.91
CA PHE A 194 11.47 27.29 -5.86
C PHE A 194 11.37 28.80 -6.15
N LEU A 195 10.17 29.36 -6.12
CA LEU A 195 9.96 30.79 -6.44
C LEU A 195 10.40 31.76 -5.33
N ASP A 196 10.50 31.26 -4.09
CA ASP A 196 10.96 32.10 -2.96
C ASP A 196 12.48 32.33 -2.93
N SER A 197 13.23 31.65 -3.80
CA SER A 197 14.70 31.81 -3.93
C SER A 197 15.12 33.03 -4.76
N SER A 198 14.19 33.78 -5.39
CA SER A 198 14.51 34.95 -6.23
C SER A 198 14.64 36.24 -5.43
N MET A 199 14.34 36.26 -4.14
CA MET A 199 14.60 37.40 -3.26
C MET A 199 15.69 37.04 -2.23
N GLY A 200 16.92 37.24 -2.66
CA GLY A 200 18.10 37.55 -1.85
C GLY A 200 18.33 36.84 -0.52
N HIS A 201 19.33 35.94 -0.50
CA HIS A 201 20.05 35.46 0.69
C HIS A 201 19.27 34.68 1.75
N SER A 202 18.78 33.52 1.39
CA SER A 202 18.80 32.41 2.34
C SER A 202 18.89 31.12 1.55
N ALA A 203 20.04 30.49 1.55
CA ALA A 203 20.21 29.14 1.04
C ALA A 203 19.30 28.23 1.89
N ASN A 204 18.13 27.90 1.36
CA ASN A 204 17.26 26.90 1.95
C ASN A 204 17.92 25.55 1.67
N PRO A 205 18.40 24.81 2.68
CA PRO A 205 19.13 23.56 2.48
C PRO A 205 18.22 22.41 1.99
N TYR A 206 16.95 22.65 1.78
CA TYR A 206 15.96 21.64 1.38
C TYR A 206 15.65 21.79 -0.11
N GLN A 207 16.52 21.30 -0.96
CA GLN A 207 16.24 21.11 -2.38
C GLN A 207 15.43 19.82 -2.54
N TYR A 208 14.19 19.92 -2.99
CA TYR A 208 13.48 18.79 -3.55
C TYR A 208 14.07 18.44 -4.91
N GLY A 209 14.83 17.39 -4.96
CA GLY A 209 15.24 16.77 -6.20
C GLY A 209 14.12 15.86 -6.70
N LEU A 210 13.22 16.37 -7.52
CA LEU A 210 12.33 15.53 -8.31
C LEU A 210 13.16 14.92 -9.45
N GLU A 211 13.79 13.80 -9.21
CA GLU A 211 14.51 13.06 -10.24
C GLU A 211 13.56 12.09 -10.95
N SER A 212 13.48 12.22 -12.28
CA SER A 212 12.80 11.24 -13.12
C SER A 212 13.78 10.11 -13.44
N ARG A 213 13.58 8.94 -12.85
CA ARG A 213 14.33 7.72 -13.18
C ARG A 213 13.44 6.74 -13.94
N THR A 214 14.03 6.02 -14.88
CA THR A 214 13.36 4.88 -15.51
C THR A 214 13.60 3.66 -14.63
N GLY A 215 12.52 3.14 -14.03
CA GLY A 215 12.59 1.93 -13.22
C GLY A 215 12.98 0.71 -14.05
N SER A 216 13.43 -0.33 -13.38
CA SER A 216 13.83 -1.63 -13.95
C SER A 216 12.74 -2.29 -14.83
N PHE A 217 11.48 -1.88 -14.69
CA PHE A 217 10.32 -2.37 -15.46
C PHE A 217 9.85 -1.42 -16.57
N GLY A 218 10.63 -0.39 -16.93
CA GLY A 218 10.26 0.55 -18.00
C GLY A 218 9.23 1.61 -17.64
N HIS A 219 8.84 1.72 -16.37
CA HIS A 219 7.96 2.79 -15.88
C HIS A 219 8.79 4.03 -15.52
N LYS A 220 8.27 5.22 -15.87
CA LYS A 220 8.83 6.46 -15.35
C LYS A 220 8.43 6.58 -13.88
N VAL A 221 9.40 6.50 -13.00
CA VAL A 221 9.25 6.69 -11.57
C VAL A 221 9.73 8.10 -11.24
N MET A 222 8.89 8.84 -10.53
CA MET A 222 9.27 10.11 -9.92
C MET A 222 9.72 9.82 -8.50
N MET A 223 10.92 10.22 -8.15
CA MET A 223 11.51 9.94 -6.85
C MET A 223 11.49 11.20 -6.00
N ILE A 224 10.99 11.09 -4.78
CA ILE A 224 11.04 12.16 -3.79
C ILE A 224 11.87 11.64 -2.62
N ASP A 225 13.06 12.20 -2.46
CA ASP A 225 13.90 11.93 -1.31
C ASP A 225 13.52 12.85 -0.15
N THR A 226 13.20 12.25 0.97
CA THR A 226 12.89 12.95 2.22
C THR A 226 13.91 12.59 3.30
N VAL A 227 13.91 13.32 4.40
CA VAL A 227 14.78 13.05 5.55
C VAL A 227 14.50 11.65 6.14
N HIS A 228 13.27 11.17 6.03
CA HIS A 228 12.81 9.91 6.63
C HIS A 228 12.99 8.70 5.70
N GLY A 229 12.99 8.92 4.39
CA GLY A 229 13.10 7.86 3.40
C GLY A 229 12.72 8.32 1.99
N THR A 230 12.74 7.38 1.05
CA THR A 230 12.51 7.62 -0.37
C THR A 230 11.09 7.20 -0.77
N LEU A 231 10.38 8.08 -1.43
CA LEU A 231 9.08 7.84 -2.04
C LEU A 231 9.22 7.68 -3.54
N ASN A 232 8.89 6.51 -4.05
CA ASN A 232 8.90 6.20 -5.49
C ASN A 232 7.48 6.34 -6.05
N LEU A 233 7.16 7.49 -6.64
CA LEU A 233 5.85 7.78 -7.18
C LEU A 233 5.67 7.13 -8.55
N VAL A 234 4.62 6.33 -8.67
CA VAL A 234 4.20 5.69 -9.91
C VAL A 234 2.76 6.06 -10.20
N LYS A 235 2.50 6.42 -11.45
CA LYS A 235 1.14 6.70 -11.91
C LYS A 235 0.34 5.41 -11.97
N GLU A 236 -0.79 5.37 -11.25
CA GLU A 236 -1.76 4.29 -11.31
C GLU A 236 -2.99 4.69 -12.15
N PRO A 237 -3.17 4.09 -13.35
CA PRO A 237 -4.28 4.44 -14.23
C PRO A 237 -5.67 4.07 -13.68
N LEU A 238 -5.74 3.15 -12.71
CA LEU A 238 -6.99 2.70 -12.11
C LEU A 238 -7.52 3.67 -11.06
N PHE A 239 -6.70 4.59 -10.57
CA PHE A 239 -7.14 5.65 -9.65
C PHE A 239 -7.88 6.74 -10.40
N ARG A 240 -9.18 6.52 -10.59
CA ARG A 240 -10.10 7.42 -11.31
C ARG A 240 -11.44 7.52 -10.60
N GLY A 241 -12.17 8.61 -10.86
CA GLY A 241 -13.47 8.83 -10.25
C GLY A 241 -13.35 9.00 -8.74
N ILE A 242 -13.96 8.13 -7.96
CA ILE A 242 -13.98 8.19 -6.48
C ILE A 242 -12.56 8.01 -5.89
N SER A 243 -11.70 7.25 -6.54
CA SER A 243 -10.32 7.00 -6.07
C SER A 243 -9.28 7.93 -6.69
N ALA A 244 -9.71 8.99 -7.41
CA ALA A 244 -8.79 9.94 -8.05
C ALA A 244 -7.96 10.74 -7.03
N SER A 245 -8.44 10.89 -5.81
CA SER A 245 -7.77 11.54 -4.68
C SER A 245 -6.80 10.62 -3.92
N PHE A 246 -6.78 9.33 -4.23
CA PHE A 246 -6.00 8.36 -3.46
C PHE A 246 -4.52 8.42 -3.80
N MET A 247 -3.72 8.35 -2.74
CA MET A 247 -2.30 8.12 -2.76
C MET A 247 -1.98 6.95 -1.83
N LEU A 248 -1.63 5.82 -2.42
CA LEU A 248 -1.33 4.59 -1.70
C LEU A 248 0.19 4.44 -1.57
N MET A 249 0.69 4.47 -0.35
CA MET A 249 2.08 4.17 -0.02
C MET A 249 2.20 2.72 0.40
N ALA A 250 2.87 1.92 -0.39
CA ALA A 250 3.01 0.49 -0.19
C ALA A 250 4.47 0.10 0.04
N ASP A 251 4.69 -0.75 1.01
CA ASP A 251 5.97 -1.41 1.23
C ASP A 251 5.97 -2.74 0.47
N MET A 252 6.71 -2.79 -0.63
CA MET A 252 6.73 -3.97 -1.51
C MET A 252 7.32 -5.22 -0.85
N LYS A 253 8.05 -5.08 0.25
CA LYS A 253 8.59 -6.20 1.02
C LYS A 253 7.50 -7.07 1.65
N TYR A 254 6.37 -6.44 1.98
CA TYR A 254 5.26 -7.06 2.69
C TYR A 254 4.03 -7.33 1.83
N LEU A 255 4.17 -7.20 0.50
CA LEU A 255 3.14 -7.51 -0.48
C LEU A 255 3.55 -8.70 -1.34
N MET A 256 2.73 -9.73 -1.39
CA MET A 256 3.00 -10.91 -2.19
C MET A 256 1.78 -11.32 -3.01
N TYR A 257 2.00 -11.54 -4.30
CA TYR A 257 1.03 -12.21 -5.16
C TYR A 257 1.04 -13.71 -4.88
N ARG A 258 -0.11 -14.28 -4.52
CA ARG A 258 -0.25 -15.68 -4.15
C ARG A 258 -1.20 -16.42 -5.10
N PRO A 259 -0.69 -17.06 -6.15
CA PRO A 259 -1.50 -17.98 -6.94
C PRO A 259 -1.83 -19.24 -6.11
N LEU A 260 -2.98 -19.83 -6.39
CA LEU A 260 -3.34 -21.09 -5.76
C LEU A 260 -2.52 -22.25 -6.37
N VAL A 261 -1.58 -22.77 -5.58
CA VAL A 261 -0.71 -23.89 -5.97
C VAL A 261 -0.83 -24.96 -4.90
N GLY A 262 -1.16 -26.20 -5.30
CA GLY A 262 -1.25 -27.32 -4.37
C GLY A 262 -1.54 -28.64 -5.09
N ASN A 263 -1.19 -29.76 -4.47
CA ASN A 263 -1.43 -31.12 -4.98
C ASN A 263 -0.98 -31.36 -6.42
N GLY A 264 0.12 -30.72 -6.86
CA GLY A 264 0.60 -30.82 -8.24
C GLY A 264 -0.14 -29.95 -9.25
N TYR A 265 -1.14 -29.16 -8.83
CA TYR A 265 -1.85 -28.21 -9.67
C TYR A 265 -1.37 -26.80 -9.38
N ASN A 266 -1.07 -26.09 -10.44
CA ASN A 266 -0.81 -24.63 -10.38
C ASN A 266 -1.96 -23.94 -11.10
N ARG A 267 -2.71 -23.09 -10.39
CA ARG A 267 -3.84 -22.32 -10.93
C ARG A 267 -3.49 -20.84 -11.19
N ASP A 268 -2.22 -20.56 -11.29
CA ASP A 268 -1.79 -19.31 -11.89
C ASP A 268 -2.28 -19.20 -13.35
N THR A 269 -2.07 -18.09 -14.01
CA THR A 269 -2.63 -17.82 -15.33
C THR A 269 -2.47 -18.97 -16.30
N GLN A 270 -3.58 -19.60 -16.65
CA GLN A 270 -3.69 -20.72 -17.57
C GLN A 270 -4.58 -20.34 -18.76
N ILE A 271 -4.20 -20.82 -19.93
CA ILE A 271 -4.98 -20.70 -21.14
C ILE A 271 -5.65 -22.05 -21.41
N VAL A 272 -6.98 -22.05 -21.43
CA VAL A 272 -7.78 -23.22 -21.82
C VAL A 272 -8.30 -22.94 -23.21
N THR A 273 -7.86 -23.74 -24.18
CA THR A 273 -8.26 -23.62 -25.58
C THR A 273 -9.46 -24.51 -25.89
N ASP A 274 -10.21 -24.16 -26.92
CA ASP A 274 -11.32 -24.96 -27.49
C ASP A 274 -12.39 -25.32 -26.45
N VAL A 275 -12.89 -24.33 -25.73
CA VAL A 275 -13.90 -24.48 -24.66
C VAL A 275 -15.33 -24.52 -25.20
N GLN A 276 -15.53 -24.28 -26.49
CA GLN A 276 -16.85 -24.27 -27.14
C GLN A 276 -17.50 -25.67 -27.16
N SER A 277 -18.81 -25.67 -27.28
CA SER A 277 -19.56 -26.91 -27.55
C SER A 277 -19.24 -27.43 -28.96
N LYS A 278 -19.26 -28.76 -29.16
CA LYS A 278 -18.87 -29.38 -30.43
C LYS A 278 -19.81 -29.08 -31.59
N ASP A 279 -20.99 -28.60 -31.30
CA ASP A 279 -22.06 -28.24 -32.25
C ASP A 279 -22.03 -26.73 -32.64
N GLU A 280 -21.13 -25.94 -32.04
CA GLU A 280 -21.00 -24.52 -32.30
C GLU A 280 -19.88 -24.23 -33.31
N ASP A 281 -20.19 -23.51 -34.38
CA ASP A 281 -19.22 -23.04 -35.39
C ASP A 281 -18.52 -21.76 -34.91
N LEU A 282 -17.73 -21.92 -33.83
CA LEU A 282 -16.94 -20.84 -33.26
C LEU A 282 -15.71 -21.39 -32.58
N ARG A 283 -14.70 -20.53 -32.37
CA ARG A 283 -13.55 -20.81 -31.53
C ARG A 283 -13.68 -20.00 -30.26
N LYS A 284 -13.59 -20.68 -29.11
CA LYS A 284 -13.65 -20.05 -27.79
C LYS A 284 -12.50 -20.54 -26.94
N ASP A 285 -11.66 -19.58 -26.54
CA ASP A 285 -10.56 -19.83 -25.62
C ASP A 285 -10.83 -19.05 -24.32
N MET A 286 -10.32 -19.51 -23.19
CA MET A 286 -10.53 -18.90 -21.89
C MET A 286 -9.20 -18.74 -21.17
N ILE A 287 -8.98 -17.56 -20.59
CA ILE A 287 -7.92 -17.28 -19.64
C ILE A 287 -8.50 -17.47 -18.25
N LEU A 288 -7.82 -18.26 -17.43
CA LEU A 288 -8.21 -18.56 -16.05
C LEU A 288 -7.03 -18.27 -15.14
N THR A 289 -7.27 -17.50 -14.07
CA THR A 289 -6.30 -17.27 -13.00
C THR A 289 -7.02 -17.42 -11.67
N GLU A 290 -6.39 -18.08 -10.71
CA GLU A 290 -6.86 -18.12 -9.34
C GLU A 290 -5.75 -17.67 -8.42
N ALA A 291 -5.90 -16.48 -7.86
CA ALA A 291 -4.88 -15.85 -7.04
C ALA A 291 -5.50 -14.93 -5.98
N GLY A 292 -4.71 -14.57 -5.00
CA GLY A 292 -5.01 -13.59 -3.97
C GLY A 292 -3.81 -12.71 -3.69
N LEU A 293 -4.05 -11.62 -2.97
CA LEU A 293 -3.01 -10.75 -2.43
C LEU A 293 -2.76 -11.13 -0.98
N GLU A 294 -1.51 -11.34 -0.63
CA GLU A 294 -1.06 -11.43 0.75
C GLU A 294 -0.49 -10.08 1.16
N VAL A 295 -1.06 -9.51 2.21
CA VAL A 295 -0.60 -8.28 2.83
C VAL A 295 -0.12 -8.61 4.23
N CYS A 296 1.19 -8.55 4.43
CA CYS A 296 1.79 -8.68 5.76
C CYS A 296 2.01 -7.28 6.33
N LEU A 297 2.07 -7.19 7.65
CA LEU A 297 2.42 -5.96 8.36
C LEU A 297 1.64 -4.73 7.87
N PRO A 298 0.31 -4.71 8.03
CA PRO A 298 -0.53 -3.64 7.48
C PRO A 298 -0.15 -2.23 7.97
N GLU A 299 0.49 -2.13 9.13
CA GLU A 299 1.00 -0.87 9.67
C GLU A 299 2.16 -0.26 8.89
N SER A 300 2.83 -1.03 8.03
CA SER A 300 3.89 -0.51 7.13
C SER A 300 3.33 0.21 5.91
N HIS A 301 2.03 0.08 5.63
CA HIS A 301 1.35 0.70 4.51
C HIS A 301 0.56 1.94 4.96
N ALA A 302 0.39 2.89 4.03
CA ALA A 302 -0.36 4.11 4.29
C ALA A 302 -1.26 4.47 3.11
N LEU A 303 -2.40 5.08 3.40
CA LEU A 303 -3.32 5.60 2.42
C LEU A 303 -3.67 7.05 2.74
N TYR A 304 -3.49 7.92 1.76
CA TYR A 304 -4.01 9.29 1.78
C TYR A 304 -5.20 9.41 0.85
N ASP A 305 -6.17 10.19 1.28
CA ASP A 305 -7.30 10.66 0.47
C ASP A 305 -7.22 12.19 0.42
N LEU A 306 -6.79 12.73 -0.71
CA LEU A 306 -6.57 14.16 -0.92
C LEU A 306 -7.83 14.76 -1.54
N GLU A 307 -8.73 15.31 -0.73
CA GLU A 307 -9.92 15.98 -1.21
C GLU A 307 -9.58 17.30 -1.90
N GLY A 308 -10.20 17.57 -3.05
CA GLY A 308 -10.01 18.80 -3.81
C GLY A 308 -8.96 18.74 -4.92
N VAL A 309 -8.26 17.61 -5.07
CA VAL A 309 -7.25 17.39 -6.12
C VAL A 309 -7.87 16.88 -7.43
#